data_0547123fd2defacb73e8bafd1f8f652d
#
_entry.id   0547123fd2defacb73e8bafd1f8f652d
#
_cell.length_a   1.000
_cell.length_b   1.000
_cell.length_c   1.000
_cell.angle_alpha   90.00
_cell.angle_beta   90.00
_cell.angle_gamma   90.00
#
_symmetry.space_group_name_H-M   'P 1'
#
loop_
_entity.id
_entity.type
_entity.pdbx_description
1 polymer ?
#
loop_
_entity_poly.entity_id
_entity_poly.type
_entity_poly.pdbx_seq_one_letter_code
_entity_poly.pdbx_strand_id
1 'polypeptide(L)'
;MRNMLRFLKGYEKESILAPLFKMLEACFELLVPLVVANIIDVGIKNGDLAYIGKQCGLMVLLAVVGMASSLTAQYFAAKAALGYGTALRGALFRHIDTLSYTELDGIGTPTLVTRITSDVNQLQNGVNMTLRLLLRCPFIVIGALILAFVISPTMGLWFVLVTLAISLVSG
;
A
#
# COMPACT_ATOMS: atom_id res chain seq x y z
N MET A 1 -5.63 19.17 7.39
CA MET A 1 -5.52 17.71 7.48
C MET A 1 -6.38 17.07 8.58
N ARG A 2 -6.39 17.59 9.81
CA ARG A 2 -7.19 17.02 10.94
C ARG A 2 -8.69 16.94 10.67
N ASN A 3 -9.26 17.82 9.87
CA ASN A 3 -10.69 17.81 9.51
C ASN A 3 -11.03 16.77 8.42
N MET A 4 -10.07 16.37 7.59
CA MET A 4 -10.30 15.33 6.56
C MET A 4 -10.38 13.94 7.16
N LEU A 5 -9.60 13.65 8.23
CA LEU A 5 -9.64 12.37 8.95
C LEU A 5 -10.99 12.12 9.65
N ARG A 6 -11.78 13.19 9.90
CA ARG A 6 -13.13 13.07 10.49
C ARG A 6 -14.08 12.26 9.61
N PHE A 7 -13.88 12.27 8.29
CA PHE A 7 -14.72 11.51 7.34
C PHE A 7 -14.37 10.03 7.27
N LEU A 8 -13.25 9.60 7.90
CA LEU A 8 -12.89 8.20 8.13
C LEU A 8 -13.55 7.60 9.38
N LYS A 9 -14.25 8.43 10.20
CA LYS A 9 -15.03 7.94 11.33
C LYS A 9 -16.10 6.96 10.87
N GLY A 10 -16.07 5.74 11.42
CA GLY A 10 -16.92 4.62 11.00
C GLY A 10 -16.19 3.56 10.16
N TYR A 11 -15.01 3.89 9.59
CA TYR A 11 -14.14 2.98 8.83
C TYR A 11 -12.72 2.90 9.44
N GLU A 12 -12.63 3.14 10.76
CA GLU A 12 -11.35 3.14 11.49
C GLU A 12 -10.70 1.75 11.47
N LYS A 13 -11.51 0.69 11.63
CA LYS A 13 -11.05 -0.70 11.60
C LYS A 13 -10.47 -1.07 10.24
N GLU A 14 -11.17 -0.73 9.17
CA GLU A 14 -10.74 -0.97 7.80
C GLU A 14 -9.47 -0.17 7.46
N SER A 15 -9.36 1.05 7.96
CA SER A 15 -8.20 1.92 7.75
C SER A 15 -6.94 1.41 8.47
N ILE A 16 -7.08 0.62 9.55
CA ILE A 16 -5.96 0.01 10.26
C ILE A 16 -5.66 -1.39 9.71
N LEU A 17 -6.70 -2.17 9.38
CA LEU A 17 -6.54 -3.52 8.85
C LEU A 17 -5.88 -3.53 7.45
N ALA A 18 -6.22 -2.57 6.59
CA ALA A 18 -5.66 -2.50 5.25
C ALA A 18 -4.12 -2.38 5.25
N PRO A 19 -3.49 -1.41 5.94
CA PRO A 19 -2.03 -1.33 6.05
C PRO A 19 -1.41 -2.54 6.74
N LEU A 20 -2.09 -3.12 7.75
CA LEU A 20 -1.58 -4.25 8.50
C LEU A 20 -1.46 -5.51 7.62
N PHE A 21 -2.49 -5.83 6.84
CA PHE A 21 -2.42 -6.92 5.87
C PHE A 21 -1.43 -6.64 4.74
N LYS A 22 -1.24 -5.36 4.39
CA LYS A 22 -0.24 -4.97 3.39
C LYS A 22 1.19 -5.12 3.91
N MET A 23 1.43 -4.90 5.19
CA MET A 23 2.70 -5.21 5.85
C MET A 23 2.95 -6.72 5.93
N LEU A 24 1.90 -7.50 6.24
CA LEU A 24 2.01 -8.97 6.26
C LEU A 24 2.41 -9.53 4.89
N GLU A 25 1.79 -9.04 3.81
CA GLU A 25 2.17 -9.37 2.43
C GLU A 25 3.65 -9.03 2.18
N ALA A 26 4.09 -7.84 2.59
CA ALA A 26 5.48 -7.41 2.42
C ALA A 26 6.47 -8.32 3.20
N CYS A 27 6.10 -8.82 4.37
CA CYS A 27 6.90 -9.81 5.09
C CYS A 27 7.09 -11.09 4.26
N PHE A 28 6.03 -11.60 3.63
CA PHE A 28 6.13 -12.79 2.78
C PHE A 28 6.98 -12.53 1.54
N GLU A 29 6.84 -11.35 0.89
CA GLU A 29 7.69 -10.95 -0.23
C GLU A 29 9.19 -10.94 0.15
N LEU A 30 9.54 -10.48 1.36
CA LEU A 30 10.92 -10.45 1.85
C LEU A 30 11.48 -11.83 2.20
N LEU A 31 10.64 -12.82 2.47
CA LEU A 31 11.07 -14.20 2.72
C LEU A 31 11.46 -14.96 1.43
N VAL A 32 10.90 -14.57 0.28
CA VAL A 32 11.14 -15.26 -1.00
C VAL A 32 12.63 -15.31 -1.37
N PRO A 33 13.40 -14.21 -1.33
CA PRO A 33 14.84 -14.26 -1.63
C PRO A 33 15.63 -15.19 -0.71
N LEU A 34 15.24 -15.32 0.56
CA LEU A 34 15.89 -16.24 1.50
C LEU A 34 15.65 -17.71 1.12
N VAL A 35 14.42 -18.04 0.72
CA VAL A 35 14.08 -19.39 0.27
C VAL A 35 14.84 -19.71 -1.02
N VAL A 36 14.96 -18.76 -1.95
CA VAL A 36 15.74 -18.92 -3.18
C VAL A 36 17.22 -19.14 -2.87
N ALA A 37 17.80 -18.38 -1.95
CA ALA A 37 19.19 -18.56 -1.53
C ALA A 37 19.41 -19.97 -0.97
N ASN A 38 18.50 -20.48 -0.13
CA ASN A 38 18.56 -21.84 0.40
C ASN A 38 18.47 -22.91 -0.69
N ILE A 39 17.65 -22.72 -1.71
CA ILE A 39 17.57 -23.64 -2.87
C ILE A 39 18.92 -23.71 -3.58
N ILE A 40 19.58 -22.57 -3.80
CA ILE A 40 20.85 -22.49 -4.51
C ILE A 40 21.98 -23.06 -3.65
N ASP A 41 22.10 -22.60 -2.40
CA ASP A 41 23.24 -22.88 -1.55
C ASP A 41 23.24 -24.30 -0.97
N VAL A 42 22.07 -24.85 -0.72
CA VAL A 42 21.93 -26.19 -0.13
C VAL A 42 21.39 -27.19 -1.15
N GLY A 43 20.29 -26.85 -1.82
CA GLY A 43 19.63 -27.79 -2.73
C GLY A 43 20.48 -28.14 -3.96
N ILE A 44 20.92 -27.11 -4.68
CA ILE A 44 21.66 -27.30 -5.94
C ILE A 44 23.08 -27.79 -5.66
N LYS A 45 23.77 -27.21 -4.69
CA LYS A 45 25.15 -27.63 -4.34
C LYS A 45 25.24 -29.09 -3.90
N ASN A 46 24.24 -29.59 -3.17
CA ASN A 46 24.21 -30.97 -2.69
C ASN A 46 23.50 -31.94 -3.66
N GLY A 47 22.87 -31.44 -4.73
CA GLY A 47 22.09 -32.24 -5.67
C GLY A 47 20.83 -32.88 -5.07
N ASP A 48 20.33 -32.35 -3.96
CA ASP A 48 19.18 -32.89 -3.24
C ASP A 48 17.85 -32.41 -3.85
N LEU A 49 17.33 -33.22 -4.77
CA LEU A 49 16.04 -32.93 -5.43
C LEU A 49 14.84 -32.91 -4.45
N ALA A 50 14.90 -33.71 -3.39
CA ALA A 50 13.85 -33.78 -2.40
C ALA A 50 13.79 -32.45 -1.58
N TYR A 51 14.95 -31.91 -1.21
CA TYR A 51 15.08 -30.63 -0.55
C TYR A 51 14.58 -29.48 -1.45
N ILE A 52 14.98 -29.46 -2.72
CA ILE A 52 14.52 -28.47 -3.71
C ILE A 52 13.00 -28.51 -3.84
N GLY A 53 12.41 -29.70 -3.98
CA GLY A 53 10.96 -29.87 -4.07
C GLY A 53 10.21 -29.33 -2.84
N LYS A 54 10.76 -29.56 -1.64
CA LYS A 54 10.20 -29.02 -0.39
C LYS A 54 10.25 -27.50 -0.33
N GLN A 55 11.35 -26.89 -0.75
CA GLN A 55 11.50 -25.42 -0.78
C GLN A 55 10.62 -24.78 -1.86
N CYS A 56 10.47 -25.43 -3.01
CA CYS A 56 9.51 -24.97 -4.03
C CYS A 56 8.07 -25.03 -3.51
N GLY A 57 7.70 -26.09 -2.78
CA GLY A 57 6.40 -26.16 -2.11
C GLY A 57 6.18 -25.02 -1.10
N LEU A 58 7.22 -24.68 -0.33
CA LEU A 58 7.18 -23.53 0.58
C LEU A 58 6.99 -22.20 -0.17
N MET A 59 7.65 -22.01 -1.31
CA MET A 59 7.46 -20.81 -2.14
C MET A 59 6.02 -20.68 -2.66
N VAL A 60 5.42 -21.79 -3.11
CA VAL A 60 4.02 -21.81 -3.54
C VAL A 60 3.10 -21.44 -2.38
N LEU A 61 3.34 -21.99 -1.19
CA LEU A 61 2.55 -21.67 0.00
C LEU A 61 2.67 -20.19 0.37
N LEU A 62 3.89 -19.63 0.38
CA LEU A 62 4.11 -18.20 0.64
C LEU A 62 3.40 -17.32 -0.40
N ALA A 63 3.43 -17.71 -1.68
CA ALA A 63 2.74 -16.99 -2.74
C ALA A 63 1.21 -17.00 -2.54
N VAL A 64 0.61 -18.14 -2.19
CA VAL A 64 -0.83 -18.26 -1.96
C VAL A 64 -1.27 -17.43 -0.74
N VAL A 65 -0.53 -17.52 0.36
CA VAL A 65 -0.83 -16.75 1.58
C VAL A 65 -0.61 -15.25 1.36
N GLY A 66 0.46 -14.89 0.65
CA GLY A 66 0.74 -13.50 0.26
C GLY A 66 -0.37 -12.93 -0.63
N MET A 67 -0.84 -13.70 -1.61
CA MET A 67 -1.96 -13.31 -2.48
C MET A 67 -3.26 -13.12 -1.69
N ALA A 68 -3.60 -14.03 -0.78
CA ALA A 68 -4.77 -13.90 0.08
C ALA A 68 -4.69 -12.64 0.96
N SER A 69 -3.51 -12.36 1.54
CA SER A 69 -3.26 -11.15 2.33
C SER A 69 -3.39 -9.88 1.48
N SER A 70 -2.88 -9.90 0.26
CA SER A 70 -2.98 -8.79 -0.71
C SER A 70 -4.42 -8.47 -1.07
N LEU A 71 -5.22 -9.48 -1.41
CA LEU A 71 -6.64 -9.31 -1.75
C LEU A 71 -7.44 -8.75 -0.57
N THR A 72 -7.16 -9.27 0.62
CA THR A 72 -7.79 -8.79 1.87
C THR A 72 -7.43 -7.32 2.15
N ALA A 73 -6.16 -6.96 2.02
CA ALA A 73 -5.70 -5.58 2.17
C ALA A 73 -6.35 -4.63 1.17
N GLN A 74 -6.45 -5.05 -0.11
CA GLN A 74 -7.09 -4.26 -1.16
C GLN A 74 -8.58 -4.05 -0.90
N TYR A 75 -9.27 -5.09 -0.43
CA TYR A 75 -10.69 -5.01 -0.07
C TYR A 75 -10.93 -3.98 1.05
N PHE A 76 -10.17 -4.04 2.14
CA PHE A 76 -10.32 -3.10 3.25
C PHE A 76 -9.93 -1.67 2.86
N ALA A 77 -8.87 -1.50 2.08
CA ALA A 77 -8.47 -0.17 1.59
C ALA A 77 -9.55 0.45 0.69
N ALA A 78 -10.11 -0.34 -0.24
CA ALA A 78 -11.19 0.11 -1.11
C ALA A 78 -12.45 0.46 -0.33
N LYS A 79 -12.84 -0.38 0.64
CA LYS A 79 -14.01 -0.14 1.50
C LYS A 79 -13.86 1.15 2.32
N ALA A 80 -12.70 1.39 2.92
CA ALA A 80 -12.41 2.62 3.65
C ALA A 80 -12.44 3.85 2.73
N ALA A 81 -11.83 3.76 1.55
CA ALA A 81 -11.79 4.85 0.58
C ALA A 81 -13.18 5.20 0.03
N LEU A 82 -13.99 4.19 -0.29
CA LEU A 82 -15.38 4.38 -0.74
C LEU A 82 -16.23 5.02 0.37
N GLY A 83 -16.10 4.56 1.60
CA GLY A 83 -16.78 5.14 2.76
C GLY A 83 -16.41 6.61 2.97
N TYR A 84 -15.11 6.93 2.85
CA TYR A 84 -14.61 8.29 2.88
C TYR A 84 -15.23 9.17 1.78
N GLY A 85 -15.21 8.69 0.52
CA GLY A 85 -15.79 9.41 -0.61
C GLY A 85 -17.29 9.66 -0.45
N THR A 86 -18.04 8.69 0.05
CA THR A 86 -19.47 8.82 0.32
C THR A 86 -19.76 9.85 1.42
N ALA A 87 -19.02 9.80 2.52
CA ALA A 87 -19.16 10.76 3.62
C ALA A 87 -18.82 12.18 3.17
N LEU A 88 -17.77 12.34 2.35
CA LEU A 88 -17.36 13.63 1.82
C LEU A 88 -18.40 14.21 0.84
N ARG A 89 -18.93 13.39 -0.07
CA ARG A 89 -20.01 13.82 -0.99
C ARG A 89 -21.24 14.26 -0.21
N GLY A 90 -21.65 13.50 0.79
CA GLY A 90 -22.78 13.86 1.65
C GLY A 90 -22.56 15.16 2.42
N ALA A 91 -21.34 15.44 2.88
CA ALA A 91 -21.00 16.69 3.55
C ALA A 91 -20.98 17.88 2.59
N LEU A 92 -20.41 17.70 1.38
CA LEU A 92 -20.42 18.73 0.34
C LEU A 92 -21.86 19.07 -0.10
N PHE A 93 -22.67 18.06 -0.33
CA PHE A 93 -24.06 18.25 -0.74
C PHE A 93 -24.84 19.05 0.32
N ARG A 94 -24.74 18.65 1.58
CA ARG A 94 -25.37 19.40 2.69
C ARG A 94 -24.87 20.84 2.80
N HIS A 95 -23.59 21.07 2.49
CA HIS A 95 -23.03 22.42 2.50
C HIS A 95 -23.60 23.25 1.35
N ILE A 96 -23.73 22.69 0.17
CA ILE A 96 -24.32 23.34 -1.00
C ILE A 96 -25.77 23.72 -0.74
N ASP A 97 -26.55 22.88 -0.07
CA ASP A 97 -27.94 23.18 0.31
C ASP A 97 -28.08 24.38 1.29
N THR A 98 -26.98 24.73 1.97
CA THR A 98 -26.99 25.93 2.88
C THR A 98 -26.60 27.23 2.19
N LEU A 99 -26.12 27.16 0.93
CA LEU A 99 -25.70 28.34 0.18
C LEU A 99 -26.92 29.12 -0.37
N SER A 100 -26.79 30.44 -0.40
CA SER A 100 -27.79 31.32 -1.05
C SER A 100 -27.72 31.22 -2.58
N TYR A 101 -28.78 31.55 -3.28
CA TYR A 101 -28.82 31.59 -4.75
C TYR A 101 -27.72 32.47 -5.35
N THR A 102 -27.40 33.58 -4.71
CA THR A 102 -26.33 34.50 -5.15
C THR A 102 -24.94 33.85 -5.06
N GLU A 103 -24.70 33.10 -3.99
CA GLU A 103 -23.45 32.37 -3.81
C GLU A 103 -23.33 31.20 -4.80
N LEU A 104 -24.43 30.48 -5.05
CA LEU A 104 -24.51 29.41 -6.04
C LEU A 104 -24.21 29.91 -7.46
N ASP A 105 -24.79 31.04 -7.84
CA ASP A 105 -24.54 31.67 -9.14
C ASP A 105 -23.11 32.20 -9.26
N GLY A 106 -22.53 32.68 -8.18
CA GLY A 106 -21.13 33.13 -8.15
C GLY A 106 -20.13 32.02 -8.32
N ILE A 107 -20.41 30.82 -7.79
CA ILE A 107 -19.54 29.64 -7.93
C ILE A 107 -19.75 28.96 -9.30
N GLY A 108 -20.95 28.93 -9.79
CA GLY A 108 -21.40 28.30 -11.03
C GLY A 108 -21.64 26.78 -10.89
N THR A 109 -22.77 26.34 -11.41
CA THR A 109 -23.19 24.92 -11.37
C THR A 109 -22.14 23.92 -11.93
N PRO A 110 -21.44 24.19 -13.04
CA PRO A 110 -20.41 23.27 -13.55
C PRO A 110 -19.27 23.05 -12.57
N THR A 111 -18.86 24.08 -11.84
CA THR A 111 -17.80 23.98 -10.82
C THR A 111 -18.23 23.08 -9.64
N LEU A 112 -19.47 23.25 -9.18
CA LEU A 112 -20.02 22.43 -8.10
C LEU A 112 -20.12 20.96 -8.48
N VAL A 113 -20.58 20.68 -9.71
CA VAL A 113 -20.63 19.30 -10.22
C VAL A 113 -19.25 18.68 -10.30
N THR A 114 -18.25 19.42 -10.80
CA THR A 114 -16.87 18.93 -10.87
C THR A 114 -16.31 18.62 -9.48
N ARG A 115 -16.56 19.46 -8.49
CA ARG A 115 -16.10 19.26 -7.11
C ARG A 115 -16.72 18.01 -6.47
N ILE A 116 -18.03 17.78 -6.64
CA ILE A 116 -18.72 16.62 -6.07
C ILE A 116 -18.29 15.32 -6.77
N THR A 117 -17.97 15.36 -8.04
CA THR A 117 -17.63 14.18 -8.84
C THR A 117 -16.12 13.97 -8.91
N SER A 118 -15.42 14.79 -9.68
CA SER A 118 -14.00 14.60 -10.01
C SER A 118 -13.08 14.77 -8.79
N ASP A 119 -13.24 15.89 -8.05
CA ASP A 119 -12.34 16.19 -6.94
C ASP A 119 -12.51 15.18 -5.79
N VAL A 120 -13.76 14.79 -5.49
CA VAL A 120 -14.01 13.75 -4.48
C VAL A 120 -13.47 12.41 -4.92
N ASN A 121 -13.58 12.05 -6.21
CA ASN A 121 -12.98 10.82 -6.73
C ASN A 121 -11.45 10.83 -6.61
N GLN A 122 -10.79 11.96 -6.88
CA GLN A 122 -9.34 12.09 -6.71
C GLN A 122 -8.94 11.94 -5.25
N LEU A 123 -9.66 12.57 -4.32
CA LEU A 123 -9.42 12.41 -2.88
C LEU A 123 -9.64 10.97 -2.41
N GLN A 124 -10.70 10.32 -2.88
CA GLN A 124 -10.99 8.92 -2.60
C GLN A 124 -9.86 8.00 -3.08
N ASN A 125 -9.36 8.22 -4.30
CA ASN A 125 -8.21 7.48 -4.84
C ASN A 125 -6.94 7.77 -4.06
N GLY A 126 -6.70 9.02 -3.66
CA GLY A 126 -5.59 9.40 -2.79
C GLY A 126 -5.61 8.67 -1.44
N VAL A 127 -6.77 8.59 -0.79
CA VAL A 127 -6.93 7.82 0.46
C VAL A 127 -6.66 6.33 0.24
N ASN A 128 -7.20 5.72 -0.82
CA ASN A 128 -6.95 4.33 -1.16
C ASN A 128 -5.44 4.06 -1.36
N MET A 129 -4.78 4.92 -2.12
CA MET A 129 -3.35 4.80 -2.40
C MET A 129 -2.50 4.98 -1.13
N THR A 130 -2.85 5.94 -0.29
CA THR A 130 -2.19 6.20 0.99
C THR A 130 -2.29 4.98 1.92
N LEU A 131 -3.48 4.40 2.09
CA LEU A 131 -3.68 3.22 2.94
C LEU A 131 -2.90 1.99 2.45
N ARG A 132 -2.64 1.89 1.14
CA ARG A 132 -1.93 0.76 0.54
C ARG A 132 -0.41 0.93 0.53
N LEU A 133 0.09 2.15 0.35
CA LEU A 133 1.51 2.41 0.08
C LEU A 133 2.26 3.03 1.24
N LEU A 134 1.59 3.82 2.11
CA LEU A 134 2.25 4.62 3.14
C LEU A 134 3.15 3.79 4.07
N LEU A 135 2.68 2.64 4.54
CA LEU A 135 3.45 1.76 5.42
C LEU A 135 4.24 0.71 4.65
N ARG A 136 3.76 0.28 3.49
CA ARG A 136 4.44 -0.74 2.67
C ARG A 136 5.79 -0.25 2.16
N CYS A 137 5.86 0.93 1.56
CA CYS A 137 7.08 1.43 0.93
C CYS A 137 8.27 1.52 1.91
N PRO A 138 8.18 2.20 3.07
CA PRO A 138 9.30 2.26 4.00
C PRO A 138 9.64 0.89 4.59
N PHE A 139 8.63 0.03 4.82
CA PHE A 139 8.85 -1.30 5.36
C PHE A 139 9.64 -2.21 4.39
N ILE A 140 9.29 -2.19 3.09
CA ILE A 140 10.03 -2.97 2.08
C ILE A 140 11.47 -2.45 1.93
N VAL A 141 11.66 -1.12 1.90
CA VAL A 141 13.01 -0.54 1.75
C VAL A 141 13.90 -0.94 2.92
N ILE A 142 13.40 -0.79 4.16
CA ILE A 142 14.15 -1.16 5.36
C ILE A 142 14.40 -2.67 5.39
N GLY A 143 13.39 -3.49 5.10
CA GLY A 143 13.49 -4.95 5.08
C GLY A 143 14.46 -5.46 4.00
N ALA A 144 14.41 -4.91 2.80
CA ALA A 144 15.34 -5.25 1.72
C ALA A 144 16.79 -4.85 2.07
N LEU A 145 16.96 -3.73 2.75
CA LEU A 145 18.26 -3.24 3.20
C LEU A 145 18.87 -4.18 4.26
N ILE A 146 18.08 -4.58 5.25
CA ILE A 146 18.49 -5.56 6.27
C ILE A 146 18.87 -6.90 5.61
N LEU A 147 18.03 -7.40 4.68
CA LEU A 147 18.30 -8.65 3.97
C LEU A 147 19.57 -8.58 3.13
N ALA A 148 19.81 -7.47 2.43
CA ALA A 148 21.02 -7.27 1.64
C ALA A 148 22.28 -7.33 2.51
N PHE A 149 22.25 -6.75 3.72
CA PHE A 149 23.37 -6.84 4.67
C PHE A 149 23.56 -8.25 5.25
N VAL A 150 22.48 -8.98 5.49
CA VAL A 150 22.52 -10.35 6.01
C VAL A 150 23.12 -11.33 4.97
N ILE A 151 22.74 -11.17 3.70
CA ILE A 151 23.21 -12.05 2.63
C ILE A 151 24.66 -11.71 2.24
N SER A 152 24.98 -10.45 2.06
CA SER A 152 26.34 -9.99 1.71
C SER A 152 26.54 -8.53 2.11
N PRO A 153 27.44 -8.23 3.07
CA PRO A 153 27.71 -6.86 3.50
C PRO A 153 28.16 -5.93 2.36
N THR A 154 28.91 -6.48 1.41
CA THR A 154 29.39 -5.73 0.24
C THR A 154 28.24 -5.29 -0.68
N MET A 155 27.28 -6.20 -0.94
CA MET A 155 26.09 -5.90 -1.73
C MET A 155 25.15 -4.92 -1.00
N GLY A 156 25.05 -5.05 0.32
CA GLY A 156 24.31 -4.11 1.16
C GLY A 156 24.82 -2.68 1.03
N LEU A 157 26.13 -2.48 1.00
CA LEU A 157 26.77 -1.19 0.84
C LEU A 157 26.47 -0.56 -0.54
N TRP A 158 26.57 -1.35 -1.60
CA TRP A 158 26.18 -0.91 -2.95
C TRP A 158 24.70 -0.54 -3.04
N PHE A 159 23.82 -1.31 -2.38
CA PHE A 159 22.40 -1.02 -2.36
C PHE A 159 22.07 0.32 -1.68
N VAL A 160 22.73 0.62 -0.55
CA VAL A 160 22.59 1.93 0.13
C VAL A 160 23.05 3.06 -0.79
N LEU A 161 24.20 2.89 -1.46
CA LEU A 161 24.77 3.92 -2.33
C LEU A 161 23.84 4.23 -3.52
N VAL A 162 23.28 3.20 -4.15
CA VAL A 162 22.32 3.35 -5.25
C VAL A 162 21.02 4.00 -4.77
N THR A 163 20.50 3.59 -3.61
CA THR A 163 19.27 4.15 -3.05
C THR A 163 19.45 5.65 -2.71
N LEU A 164 20.60 6.03 -2.15
CA LEU A 164 20.97 7.42 -1.89
C LEU A 164 21.10 8.23 -3.20
N ALA A 165 21.74 7.67 -4.21
CA ALA A 165 21.91 8.32 -5.52
C ALA A 165 20.54 8.58 -6.19
N ILE A 166 19.63 7.61 -6.17
CA ILE A 166 18.27 7.76 -6.72
C ILE A 166 17.49 8.82 -5.92
N SER A 167 17.61 8.83 -4.60
CA SER A 167 16.94 9.82 -3.74
C SER A 167 17.43 11.25 -4.01
N LEU A 168 18.72 11.42 -4.30
CA LEU A 168 19.31 12.72 -4.67
C LEU A 168 18.89 13.22 -6.05
N VAL A 169 18.64 12.32 -6.99
CA VAL A 169 18.21 12.67 -8.37
C VAL A 169 16.71 12.97 -8.44
N SER A 170 15.91 12.36 -7.54
CA SER A 170 14.44 12.53 -7.54
C SER A 170 13.92 13.62 -6.59
N GLY A 171 14.77 14.26 -5.79
CA GLY A 171 14.43 15.39 -4.92
C GLY A 171 14.88 16.70 -5.52
#